data_626a2fdc91293948e9e3fc041f308e2d
#
_entry.id   626a2fdc91293948e9e3fc041f308e2d
#
_cell.length_a   1.000
_cell.length_b   1.000
_cell.length_c   1.000
_cell.angle_alpha   90.00
_cell.angle_beta   90.00
_cell.angle_gamma   90.00
#
_symmetry.space_group_name_H-M   'P 1'
#
loop_
_entity.id
_entity.type
_entity.pdbx_description
1 polymer ?
#
loop_
_entity_poly.entity_id
_entity_poly.type
_entity_poly.pdbx_seq_one_letter_code
_entity_poly.pdbx_strand_id
1 'polypeptide(L)'
;MMMHEFYMKRCIELAKNGLGTTYPNPLVGSVIVHEGKIIGEGWHKKAGKSHAEVNAVNSVKDKSLLKEATIYVSLEPCSHYGKTPPCCDLIIANEIPNVVIGTVDPFSKVAGNGIKKLIESGKNVTVGILEDECNELNKRFFTFHQKERPYIILKWAESADGFIAPEMPKPVQHDKLKPVWITNQYSRQLVHKWRTEEQAILVGTNTVLDDNPKLNARDYIGNNPVRVILDKSGKISEKYHVKDNSQKTIFISESEKFETTENCIYENVIFDKSLAHSIANLLYRFDIQSVIIEGGAKTLQLFIDANLWDEARIFKGQIKFQNGTTAPRLTGFPITRFDIMDDQLKIFRNYD
;
A
#
# COMPACT_ATOMS: atom_id res chain seq x y z
N MET A 1 -18.90 -1.98 -25.26
CA MET A 1 -18.09 -2.57 -24.18
C MET A 1 -16.60 -2.31 -24.37
N MET A 2 -15.93 -2.77 -25.42
CA MET A 2 -14.48 -2.55 -25.66
C MET A 2 -14.02 -1.09 -25.58
N MET A 3 -14.85 -0.11 -26.00
CA MET A 3 -14.47 1.30 -25.96
C MET A 3 -14.48 1.88 -24.53
N HIS A 4 -15.46 1.51 -23.70
CA HIS A 4 -15.48 1.92 -22.28
C HIS A 4 -14.28 1.35 -21.50
N GLU A 5 -13.94 0.09 -21.74
CA GLU A 5 -12.77 -0.56 -21.13
C GLU A 5 -11.45 0.15 -21.46
N PHE A 6 -11.30 0.62 -22.72
CA PHE A 6 -10.11 1.35 -23.15
C PHE A 6 -9.90 2.64 -22.31
N TYR A 7 -10.95 3.45 -22.14
CA TYR A 7 -10.84 4.69 -21.35
C TYR A 7 -10.74 4.40 -19.86
N MET A 8 -11.39 3.34 -19.36
CA MET A 8 -11.26 2.94 -17.94
C MET A 8 -9.86 2.43 -17.64
N LYS A 9 -9.20 1.68 -18.54
CA LYS A 9 -7.78 1.32 -18.40
C LYS A 9 -6.91 2.57 -18.25
N ARG A 10 -7.21 3.62 -19.04
CA ARG A 10 -6.49 4.89 -18.91
C ARG A 10 -6.72 5.56 -17.54
N CYS A 11 -7.94 5.52 -17.00
CA CYS A 11 -8.21 5.99 -15.64
C CYS A 11 -7.36 5.23 -14.60
N ILE A 12 -7.29 3.90 -14.71
CA ILE A 12 -6.49 3.04 -13.81
C ILE A 12 -4.99 3.37 -13.91
N GLU A 13 -4.47 3.58 -15.13
CA GLU A 13 -3.06 3.98 -15.33
C GLU A 13 -2.74 5.32 -14.67
N LEU A 14 -3.61 6.32 -14.86
CA LEU A 14 -3.46 7.64 -14.24
C LEU A 14 -3.49 7.54 -12.71
N ALA A 15 -4.43 6.77 -12.15
CA ALA A 15 -4.61 6.59 -10.73
C ALA A 15 -3.35 6.01 -10.03
N LYS A 16 -2.64 5.09 -10.69
CA LYS A 16 -1.40 4.48 -10.17
C LYS A 16 -0.31 5.50 -9.84
N ASN A 17 -0.31 6.68 -10.47
CA ASN A 17 0.62 7.76 -10.16
C ASN A 17 0.40 8.37 -8.75
N GLY A 18 -0.73 8.11 -8.11
CA GLY A 18 -1.04 8.54 -6.75
C GLY A 18 -0.55 7.58 -5.65
N LEU A 19 -0.07 6.38 -6.01
CA LEU A 19 0.32 5.36 -5.03
C LEU A 19 1.44 5.87 -4.12
N GLY A 20 1.25 5.70 -2.81
CA GLY A 20 2.18 6.20 -1.77
C GLY A 20 1.98 7.67 -1.39
N THR A 21 1.13 8.45 -2.08
CA THR A 21 0.93 9.88 -1.81
C THR A 21 -0.50 10.26 -1.46
N THR A 22 -1.48 9.42 -1.79
CA THR A 22 -2.91 9.72 -1.60
C THR A 22 -3.44 9.32 -0.23
N TYR A 23 -2.76 8.48 0.55
CA TYR A 23 -3.24 8.05 1.86
C TYR A 23 -3.67 9.22 2.75
N PRO A 24 -4.84 9.13 3.42
CA PRO A 24 -5.74 7.98 3.52
C PRO A 24 -6.76 7.87 2.38
N ASN A 25 -6.73 8.71 1.35
CA ASN A 25 -7.67 8.71 0.25
C ASN A 25 -7.38 7.57 -0.75
N PRO A 26 -8.41 7.08 -1.49
CA PRO A 26 -8.24 6.09 -2.52
C PRO A 26 -7.48 6.62 -3.74
N LEU A 27 -6.99 5.69 -4.56
CA LEU A 27 -6.41 5.96 -5.87
C LEU A 27 -7.54 6.17 -6.88
N VAL A 28 -7.63 7.36 -7.45
CA VAL A 28 -8.65 7.69 -8.44
C VAL A 28 -8.00 8.32 -9.67
N GLY A 29 -8.44 7.87 -10.84
CA GLY A 29 -8.13 8.47 -12.12
C GLY A 29 -9.41 8.79 -12.88
N SER A 30 -9.38 9.86 -13.68
CA SER A 30 -10.51 10.31 -14.47
C SER A 30 -10.08 10.75 -15.87
N VAL A 31 -10.90 10.43 -16.86
CA VAL A 31 -10.70 10.77 -18.26
C VAL A 31 -12.00 11.36 -18.82
N ILE A 32 -11.90 12.42 -19.60
CA ILE A 32 -13.04 13.04 -20.29
C ILE A 32 -12.88 12.84 -21.80
N VAL A 33 -13.94 12.33 -22.42
CA VAL A 33 -13.94 11.95 -23.85
C VAL A 33 -15.07 12.66 -24.57
N HIS A 34 -14.73 13.27 -25.71
CA HIS A 34 -15.68 13.84 -26.66
C HIS A 34 -15.38 13.31 -28.06
N GLU A 35 -16.38 12.83 -28.79
CA GLU A 35 -16.24 12.24 -30.15
C GLU A 35 -15.10 11.21 -30.27
N GLY A 36 -14.96 10.32 -29.27
CA GLY A 36 -13.93 9.28 -29.25
C GLY A 36 -12.51 9.78 -28.93
N LYS A 37 -12.32 11.07 -28.67
CA LYS A 37 -11.02 11.68 -28.32
C LYS A 37 -10.99 12.05 -26.84
N ILE A 38 -9.86 11.76 -26.19
CA ILE A 38 -9.60 12.23 -24.83
C ILE A 38 -9.32 13.74 -24.89
N ILE A 39 -10.16 14.53 -24.22
CA ILE A 39 -10.04 15.99 -24.12
C ILE A 39 -9.58 16.49 -22.77
N GLY A 40 -9.61 15.61 -21.73
CA GLY A 40 -9.13 15.91 -20.39
C GLY A 40 -8.76 14.67 -19.62
N GLU A 41 -7.74 14.79 -18.75
CA GLU A 41 -7.25 13.71 -17.92
C GLU A 41 -6.84 14.23 -16.53
N GLY A 42 -7.02 13.41 -15.51
CA GLY A 42 -6.60 13.74 -14.16
C GLY A 42 -6.54 12.55 -13.24
N TRP A 43 -5.79 12.68 -12.15
CA TRP A 43 -5.76 11.71 -11.06
C TRP A 43 -5.67 12.44 -9.72
N HIS A 44 -6.03 11.76 -8.64
CA HIS A 44 -5.80 12.26 -7.29
C HIS A 44 -4.32 12.19 -6.96
N LYS A 45 -3.65 13.35 -6.86
CA LYS A 45 -2.18 13.42 -6.76
C LYS A 45 -1.65 13.26 -5.35
N LYS A 46 -2.40 13.78 -4.35
CA LYS A 46 -1.97 13.80 -2.95
C LYS A 46 -3.16 14.10 -2.04
N ALA A 47 -3.18 13.49 -0.85
CA ALA A 47 -4.17 13.76 0.19
C ALA A 47 -4.35 15.28 0.44
N GLY A 48 -5.61 15.71 0.52
CA GLY A 48 -5.98 17.13 0.72
C GLY A 48 -5.86 18.03 -0.51
N LYS A 49 -5.48 17.48 -1.68
CA LYS A 49 -5.50 18.18 -2.98
C LYS A 49 -6.71 17.77 -3.80
N SER A 50 -6.89 18.43 -4.97
CA SER A 50 -8.01 18.17 -5.89
C SER A 50 -8.16 16.70 -6.25
N HIS A 51 -9.41 16.25 -6.35
CA HIS A 51 -9.75 14.90 -6.79
C HIS A 51 -9.49 14.73 -8.30
N ALA A 52 -9.55 13.50 -8.78
CA ALA A 52 -9.26 13.15 -10.17
C ALA A 52 -10.17 13.87 -11.14
N GLU A 53 -11.47 13.93 -10.85
CA GLU A 53 -12.50 14.57 -11.67
C GLU A 53 -12.26 16.07 -11.82
N VAL A 54 -11.88 16.74 -10.72
CA VAL A 54 -11.52 18.16 -10.74
C VAL A 54 -10.30 18.40 -11.62
N ASN A 55 -9.28 17.54 -11.50
CA ASN A 55 -8.07 17.65 -12.31
C ASN A 55 -8.37 17.35 -13.79
N ALA A 56 -9.22 16.37 -14.10
CA ALA A 56 -9.64 16.05 -15.45
C ALA A 56 -10.43 17.18 -16.08
N VAL A 57 -11.45 17.71 -15.39
CA VAL A 57 -12.23 18.88 -15.87
C VAL A 57 -11.31 20.08 -16.08
N ASN A 58 -10.40 20.39 -15.15
CA ASN A 58 -9.50 21.55 -15.29
C ASN A 58 -8.53 21.41 -16.46
N SER A 59 -8.17 20.21 -16.88
CA SER A 59 -7.27 19.96 -18.00
C SER A 59 -7.91 20.13 -19.39
N VAL A 60 -9.25 20.13 -19.48
CA VAL A 60 -9.99 20.38 -20.73
C VAL A 60 -9.76 21.83 -21.16
N LYS A 61 -9.31 22.04 -22.39
CA LYS A 61 -9.05 23.38 -22.95
C LYS A 61 -10.34 24.12 -23.29
N ASP A 62 -11.21 23.47 -24.04
CA ASP A 62 -12.52 24.04 -24.41
C ASP A 62 -13.63 23.43 -23.54
N LYS A 63 -14.08 24.18 -22.55
CA LYS A 63 -15.10 23.73 -21.61
C LYS A 63 -16.48 23.54 -22.22
N SER A 64 -16.75 24.14 -23.38
CA SER A 64 -18.05 23.98 -24.06
C SER A 64 -18.32 22.54 -24.48
N LEU A 65 -17.24 21.77 -24.77
CA LEU A 65 -17.31 20.34 -25.15
C LEU A 65 -17.77 19.42 -24.01
N LEU A 66 -17.72 19.89 -22.76
CA LEU A 66 -18.15 19.08 -21.60
C LEU A 66 -19.63 18.68 -21.68
N LYS A 67 -20.47 19.51 -22.28
CA LYS A 67 -21.93 19.29 -22.41
C LYS A 67 -22.26 18.11 -23.37
N GLU A 68 -21.30 17.65 -24.15
CA GLU A 68 -21.45 16.53 -25.09
C GLU A 68 -20.47 15.39 -24.78
N ALA A 69 -19.72 15.51 -23.67
CA ALA A 69 -18.67 14.57 -23.30
C ALA A 69 -19.16 13.41 -22.41
N THR A 70 -18.32 12.40 -22.30
CA THR A 70 -18.42 11.33 -21.33
C THR A 70 -17.26 11.43 -20.36
N ILE A 71 -17.52 11.44 -19.06
CA ILE A 71 -16.51 11.34 -18.01
C ILE A 71 -16.39 9.89 -17.53
N TYR A 72 -15.17 9.39 -17.46
CA TYR A 72 -14.79 8.08 -16.90
C TYR A 72 -14.09 8.30 -15.58
N VAL A 73 -14.46 7.53 -14.56
CA VAL A 73 -13.85 7.60 -13.23
C VAL A 73 -13.65 6.18 -12.68
N SER A 74 -12.45 5.86 -12.20
CA SER A 74 -12.13 4.51 -11.70
C SER A 74 -12.86 4.13 -10.41
N LEU A 75 -13.39 5.13 -9.67
CA LEU A 75 -14.14 4.95 -8.41
C LEU A 75 -15.35 5.88 -8.41
N GLU A 76 -16.42 5.52 -7.72
CA GLU A 76 -17.62 6.33 -7.53
C GLU A 76 -17.29 7.77 -7.13
N PRO A 77 -17.78 8.81 -7.85
CA PRO A 77 -17.59 10.21 -7.49
C PRO A 77 -18.23 10.54 -6.13
N CYS A 78 -17.49 11.25 -5.27
CA CYS A 78 -17.98 11.61 -3.95
C CYS A 78 -19.21 12.53 -4.01
N SER A 79 -20.15 12.31 -3.06
CA SER A 79 -21.42 13.07 -2.95
C SER A 79 -21.51 13.95 -1.71
N HIS A 80 -20.58 13.78 -0.75
CA HIS A 80 -20.56 14.54 0.50
C HIS A 80 -19.59 15.70 0.46
N TYR A 81 -19.90 16.76 1.20
CA TYR A 81 -19.01 17.90 1.41
C TYR A 81 -17.88 17.50 2.36
N GLY A 82 -16.64 17.56 1.88
CA GLY A 82 -15.44 17.42 2.66
C GLY A 82 -14.68 18.75 2.73
N LYS A 83 -13.37 18.72 2.48
CA LYS A 83 -12.54 19.93 2.32
C LYS A 83 -12.80 20.65 1.00
N THR A 84 -13.41 19.97 0.03
CA THR A 84 -13.79 20.47 -1.29
C THR A 84 -15.25 20.11 -1.58
N PRO A 85 -15.93 20.85 -2.50
CA PRO A 85 -17.24 20.45 -2.96
C PRO A 85 -17.24 19.04 -3.58
N PRO A 86 -18.37 18.31 -3.52
CA PRO A 86 -18.48 16.96 -4.06
C PRO A 86 -18.21 16.90 -5.57
N CYS A 87 -17.55 15.82 -6.02
CA CYS A 87 -17.29 15.61 -7.45
C CYS A 87 -18.58 15.41 -8.27
N CYS A 88 -19.64 14.85 -7.66
CA CYS A 88 -20.96 14.80 -8.30
C CYS A 88 -21.48 16.19 -8.66
N ASP A 89 -21.32 17.17 -7.77
CA ASP A 89 -21.77 18.55 -8.04
C ASP A 89 -20.93 19.19 -9.14
N LEU A 90 -19.65 18.92 -9.22
CA LEU A 90 -18.80 19.37 -10.33
C LEU A 90 -19.29 18.80 -11.68
N ILE A 91 -19.62 17.52 -11.75
CA ILE A 91 -20.11 16.85 -12.96
C ILE A 91 -21.44 17.45 -13.39
N ILE A 92 -22.35 17.66 -12.42
CA ILE A 92 -23.67 18.26 -12.66
C ILE A 92 -23.54 19.70 -13.15
N ALA A 93 -22.73 20.51 -12.48
CA ALA A 93 -22.55 21.94 -12.79
C ALA A 93 -21.88 22.17 -14.16
N ASN A 94 -21.02 21.24 -14.60
CA ASN A 94 -20.44 21.28 -15.95
C ASN A 94 -21.34 20.63 -17.01
N GLU A 95 -22.57 20.23 -16.65
CA GLU A 95 -23.58 19.63 -17.53
C GLU A 95 -23.10 18.38 -18.29
N ILE A 96 -22.08 17.64 -17.77
CA ILE A 96 -21.57 16.43 -18.41
C ILE A 96 -22.69 15.37 -18.42
N PRO A 97 -23.15 14.89 -19.61
CA PRO A 97 -24.33 14.05 -19.69
C PRO A 97 -24.09 12.58 -19.34
N ASN A 98 -22.89 12.04 -19.62
CA ASN A 98 -22.59 10.63 -19.50
C ASN A 98 -21.48 10.40 -18.47
N VAL A 99 -21.69 9.49 -17.52
CA VAL A 99 -20.75 9.15 -16.45
C VAL A 99 -20.51 7.64 -16.44
N VAL A 100 -19.26 7.21 -16.60
CA VAL A 100 -18.85 5.81 -16.57
C VAL A 100 -17.96 5.57 -15.38
N ILE A 101 -18.37 4.66 -14.51
CA ILE A 101 -17.74 4.38 -13.20
C ILE A 101 -17.16 2.97 -13.21
N GLY A 102 -15.93 2.82 -12.74
CA GLY A 102 -15.25 1.54 -12.61
C GLY A 102 -15.87 0.68 -11.51
N THR A 103 -15.84 1.16 -10.27
CA THR A 103 -16.38 0.45 -9.10
C THR A 103 -17.05 1.41 -8.12
N VAL A 104 -17.91 0.87 -7.26
CA VAL A 104 -18.60 1.59 -6.18
C VAL A 104 -17.63 1.80 -5.01
N ASP A 105 -17.73 2.94 -4.32
CA ASP A 105 -16.95 3.20 -3.12
C ASP A 105 -17.49 2.37 -1.95
N PRO A 106 -16.69 1.51 -1.29
CA PRO A 106 -17.15 0.68 -0.18
C PRO A 106 -17.36 1.48 1.12
N PHE A 107 -16.90 2.72 1.18
CA PHE A 107 -17.06 3.55 2.37
C PHE A 107 -18.53 3.90 2.58
N SER A 108 -19.10 3.47 3.70
CA SER A 108 -20.55 3.50 3.97
C SER A 108 -21.22 4.88 3.83
N LYS A 109 -20.46 5.96 3.97
CA LYS A 109 -20.97 7.35 3.76
C LYS A 109 -21.10 7.73 2.28
N VAL A 110 -20.48 6.97 1.38
CA VAL A 110 -20.47 7.24 -0.07
C VAL A 110 -21.29 6.20 -0.82
N ALA A 111 -21.16 4.94 -0.48
CA ALA A 111 -21.69 3.75 -1.14
C ALA A 111 -23.02 3.97 -1.89
N GLY A 112 -22.95 4.16 -3.21
CA GLY A 112 -24.10 4.36 -4.10
C GLY A 112 -24.75 5.75 -4.04
N ASN A 113 -24.39 6.62 -3.09
CA ASN A 113 -24.99 7.95 -2.96
C ASN A 113 -24.57 8.89 -4.09
N GLY A 114 -23.35 8.78 -4.59
CA GLY A 114 -22.86 9.53 -5.73
C GLY A 114 -23.58 9.12 -7.02
N ILE A 115 -23.70 7.84 -7.25
CA ILE A 115 -24.43 7.25 -8.39
C ILE A 115 -25.88 7.70 -8.37
N LYS A 116 -26.57 7.58 -7.24
CA LYS A 116 -27.96 8.01 -7.05
C LYS A 116 -28.14 9.49 -7.38
N LYS A 117 -27.29 10.37 -6.83
CA LYS A 117 -27.33 11.82 -7.07
C LYS A 117 -27.16 12.17 -8.53
N LEU A 118 -26.25 11.51 -9.26
CA LEU A 118 -26.05 11.71 -10.69
C LEU A 118 -27.28 11.29 -11.50
N ILE A 119 -27.88 10.13 -11.21
CA ILE A 119 -29.08 9.64 -11.88
C ILE A 119 -30.27 10.60 -11.63
N GLU A 120 -30.49 11.02 -10.37
CA GLU A 120 -31.54 11.96 -10.00
C GLU A 120 -31.39 13.34 -10.68
N SER A 121 -30.14 13.70 -11.04
CA SER A 121 -29.81 14.90 -11.81
C SER A 121 -29.91 14.71 -13.33
N GLY A 122 -30.48 13.60 -13.80
CA GLY A 122 -30.71 13.31 -15.23
C GLY A 122 -29.44 12.90 -15.98
N LYS A 123 -28.38 12.43 -15.32
CA LYS A 123 -27.17 11.93 -15.97
C LYS A 123 -27.32 10.44 -16.35
N ASN A 124 -26.76 10.05 -17.49
CA ASN A 124 -26.64 8.65 -17.88
C ASN A 124 -25.45 8.01 -17.16
N VAL A 125 -25.70 7.09 -16.25
CA VAL A 125 -24.65 6.46 -15.44
C VAL A 125 -24.48 5.00 -15.81
N THR A 126 -23.26 4.61 -16.14
CA THR A 126 -22.85 3.20 -16.33
C THR A 126 -21.85 2.83 -15.25
N VAL A 127 -22.04 1.68 -14.59
CA VAL A 127 -21.19 1.22 -13.47
C VAL A 127 -20.64 -0.17 -13.79
N GLY A 128 -19.47 -0.50 -13.22
CA GLY A 128 -18.88 -1.84 -13.29
C GLY A 128 -17.94 -2.07 -14.49
N ILE A 129 -17.41 -1.01 -15.10
CA ILE A 129 -16.46 -1.14 -16.20
C ILE A 129 -15.06 -1.42 -15.64
N LEU A 130 -14.52 -2.62 -15.90
CA LEU A 130 -13.27 -3.13 -15.32
C LEU A 130 -13.29 -3.09 -13.78
N GLU A 131 -14.39 -3.56 -13.20
CA GLU A 131 -14.62 -3.50 -11.76
C GLU A 131 -13.52 -4.22 -10.97
N ASP A 132 -13.12 -5.41 -11.41
CA ASP A 132 -12.07 -6.20 -10.75
C ASP A 132 -10.72 -5.48 -10.74
N GLU A 133 -10.35 -4.84 -11.85
CA GLU A 133 -9.11 -4.07 -11.95
C GLU A 133 -9.17 -2.78 -11.11
N CYS A 134 -10.33 -2.14 -11.02
CA CYS A 134 -10.55 -0.97 -10.16
C CYS A 134 -10.51 -1.35 -8.67
N ASN A 135 -11.05 -2.53 -8.31
CA ASN A 135 -10.97 -3.09 -6.96
C ASN A 135 -9.52 -3.44 -6.61
N GLU A 136 -8.79 -4.09 -7.53
CA GLU A 136 -7.37 -4.39 -7.34
C GLU A 136 -6.52 -3.12 -7.17
N LEU A 137 -6.81 -2.06 -7.93
CA LEU A 137 -6.15 -0.76 -7.78
C LEU A 137 -6.28 -0.22 -6.35
N ASN A 138 -7.47 -0.35 -5.76
CA ASN A 138 -7.82 0.20 -4.45
C ASN A 138 -7.85 -0.85 -3.32
N LYS A 139 -7.22 -2.02 -3.51
CA LYS A 139 -7.23 -3.12 -2.54
C LYS A 139 -6.84 -2.71 -1.11
N ARG A 140 -5.90 -1.75 -0.95
CA ARG A 140 -5.48 -1.23 0.36
C ARG A 140 -6.61 -0.46 1.04
N PHE A 141 -7.23 0.45 0.31
CA PHE A 141 -8.36 1.24 0.77
C PHE A 141 -9.56 0.35 1.08
N PHE A 142 -9.88 -0.61 0.21
CA PHE A 142 -11.01 -1.52 0.40
C PHE A 142 -10.80 -2.46 1.60
N THR A 143 -9.62 -3.07 1.73
CA THR A 143 -9.30 -3.90 2.90
C THR A 143 -9.45 -3.10 4.19
N PHE A 144 -8.92 -1.87 4.22
CA PHE A 144 -9.00 -1.02 5.41
C PHE A 144 -10.43 -0.72 5.84
N HIS A 145 -11.31 -0.36 4.92
CA HIS A 145 -12.69 0.00 5.24
C HIS A 145 -13.65 -1.18 5.41
N GLN A 146 -13.39 -2.31 4.75
CA GLN A 146 -14.25 -3.50 4.82
C GLN A 146 -13.83 -4.48 5.90
N LYS A 147 -12.52 -4.66 6.12
CA LYS A 147 -11.97 -5.63 7.09
C LYS A 147 -11.45 -4.97 8.36
N GLU A 148 -11.52 -3.64 8.49
CA GLU A 148 -11.06 -2.84 9.63
C GLU A 148 -9.61 -3.15 10.04
N ARG A 149 -8.75 -3.35 9.05
CA ARG A 149 -7.33 -3.63 9.20
C ARG A 149 -6.53 -3.14 7.99
N PRO A 150 -5.20 -2.95 8.11
CA PRO A 150 -4.37 -2.67 6.95
C PRO A 150 -4.36 -3.84 5.95
N TYR A 151 -4.07 -3.53 4.68
CA TYR A 151 -3.61 -4.51 3.69
C TYR A 151 -2.19 -4.94 4.07
N ILE A 152 -1.99 -6.24 4.33
CA ILE A 152 -0.75 -6.78 4.88
C ILE A 152 0.04 -7.49 3.81
N ILE A 153 1.27 -7.02 3.56
CA ILE A 153 2.21 -7.59 2.60
C ILE A 153 3.35 -8.24 3.38
N LEU A 154 3.53 -9.54 3.23
CA LEU A 154 4.70 -10.23 3.72
C LEU A 154 5.81 -10.15 2.68
N LYS A 155 7.04 -9.80 3.08
CA LYS A 155 8.16 -9.74 2.15
C LYS A 155 9.43 -10.29 2.79
N TRP A 156 10.08 -11.22 2.09
CA TRP A 156 11.43 -11.68 2.46
C TRP A 156 12.25 -12.05 1.24
N ALA A 157 13.54 -12.21 1.46
CA ALA A 157 14.45 -12.83 0.51
C ALA A 157 14.99 -14.12 1.10
N GLU A 158 15.06 -15.17 0.30
CA GLU A 158 15.66 -16.47 0.68
C GLU A 158 16.79 -16.85 -0.26
N SER A 159 17.79 -17.53 0.29
CA SER A 159 18.87 -18.13 -0.47
C SER A 159 18.35 -19.27 -1.36
N ALA A 160 19.19 -19.78 -2.27
CA ALA A 160 18.82 -20.90 -3.14
C ALA A 160 18.46 -22.17 -2.36
N ASP A 161 18.97 -22.33 -1.14
CA ASP A 161 18.74 -23.44 -0.22
C ASP A 161 17.78 -23.14 0.93
N GLY A 162 17.04 -21.98 0.88
CA GLY A 162 15.88 -21.72 1.72
C GLY A 162 16.16 -21.05 3.07
N PHE A 163 17.22 -20.26 3.20
CA PHE A 163 17.55 -19.51 4.40
C PHE A 163 17.38 -17.99 4.17
N ILE A 164 16.94 -17.26 5.18
CA ILE A 164 16.82 -15.80 5.14
C ILE A 164 18.04 -15.07 5.73
N ALA A 165 18.87 -15.76 6.48
CA ALA A 165 20.14 -15.27 7.00
C ALA A 165 21.11 -16.44 7.21
N PRO A 166 22.43 -16.23 7.02
CA PRO A 166 23.44 -17.26 7.31
C PRO A 166 23.55 -17.48 8.83
N GLU A 167 24.10 -18.65 9.21
CA GLU A 167 24.53 -18.85 10.59
C GLU A 167 25.69 -17.93 10.93
N MET A 168 25.53 -17.16 12.00
CA MET A 168 26.56 -16.20 12.44
C MET A 168 27.45 -16.87 13.51
N PRO A 169 28.78 -16.87 13.34
CA PRO A 169 29.67 -17.33 14.39
C PRO A 169 29.54 -16.44 15.65
N LYS A 170 29.42 -17.05 16.83
CA LYS A 170 29.40 -16.35 18.12
C LYS A 170 30.82 -16.33 18.73
N PRO A 171 31.29 -15.23 19.35
CA PRO A 171 30.73 -13.87 19.40
C PRO A 171 31.39 -12.95 18.34
N VAL A 172 30.61 -12.31 17.51
CA VAL A 172 31.11 -11.29 16.61
C VAL A 172 30.70 -9.91 17.14
N GLN A 173 31.66 -8.99 17.21
CA GLN A 173 31.33 -7.59 17.48
C GLN A 173 30.47 -7.05 16.34
N HIS A 174 29.24 -6.67 16.65
CA HIS A 174 28.23 -6.20 15.68
C HIS A 174 28.68 -5.04 14.78
N ASP A 175 29.68 -4.28 15.18
CA ASP A 175 30.15 -3.08 14.45
C ASP A 175 30.95 -3.39 13.15
N LYS A 176 31.24 -4.65 12.82
CA LYS A 176 32.04 -5.03 11.66
C LYS A 176 31.35 -5.88 10.61
N LEU A 177 30.08 -6.25 10.81
CA LEU A 177 29.37 -7.11 9.87
C LEU A 177 28.69 -6.28 8.79
N LYS A 178 29.14 -6.43 7.56
CA LYS A 178 28.39 -5.94 6.40
C LYS A 178 27.20 -6.85 6.17
N PRO A 179 25.99 -6.31 5.86
CA PRO A 179 24.84 -7.13 5.50
C PRO A 179 25.20 -8.11 4.38
N VAL A 180 24.86 -9.38 4.54
CA VAL A 180 24.96 -10.35 3.45
C VAL A 180 23.73 -10.19 2.56
N TRP A 181 23.95 -9.70 1.34
CA TRP A 181 22.88 -9.49 0.39
C TRP A 181 22.52 -10.81 -0.31
N ILE A 182 21.30 -11.27 -0.14
CA ILE A 182 20.75 -12.44 -0.83
C ILE A 182 20.40 -12.10 -2.27
N THR A 183 19.93 -10.87 -2.49
CA THR A 183 19.40 -10.39 -3.77
C THR A 183 20.29 -9.36 -4.43
N ASN A 184 20.19 -9.26 -5.76
CA ASN A 184 20.90 -8.28 -6.58
C ASN A 184 20.41 -6.84 -6.35
N GLN A 185 21.07 -5.87 -6.95
CA GLN A 185 20.75 -4.44 -6.76
C GLN A 185 19.37 -4.05 -7.31
N TYR A 186 18.90 -4.68 -8.40
CA TYR A 186 17.61 -4.34 -9.02
C TYR A 186 16.44 -4.82 -8.14
N SER A 187 16.57 -6.01 -7.57
CA SER A 187 15.62 -6.52 -6.58
C SER A 187 15.55 -5.62 -5.35
N ARG A 188 16.71 -5.11 -4.85
CA ARG A 188 16.74 -4.15 -3.74
C ARG A 188 16.10 -2.81 -4.11
N GLN A 189 16.35 -2.29 -5.31
CA GLN A 189 15.70 -1.06 -5.78
C GLN A 189 14.18 -1.22 -5.86
N LEU A 190 13.69 -2.37 -6.31
CA LEU A 190 12.25 -2.68 -6.32
C LEU A 190 11.67 -2.70 -4.90
N VAL A 191 12.37 -3.25 -3.91
CA VAL A 191 11.97 -3.19 -2.50
C VAL A 191 11.88 -1.75 -2.02
N HIS A 192 12.84 -0.88 -2.37
CA HIS A 192 12.77 0.53 -2.01
C HIS A 192 11.61 1.26 -2.68
N LYS A 193 11.25 0.90 -3.93
CA LYS A 193 10.02 1.37 -4.57
C LYS A 193 8.80 0.97 -3.74
N TRP A 194 8.65 -0.30 -3.34
CA TRP A 194 7.52 -0.74 -2.51
C TRP A 194 7.43 0.01 -1.18
N ARG A 195 8.56 0.34 -0.56
CA ARG A 195 8.58 1.16 0.66
C ARG A 195 8.05 2.57 0.45
N THR A 196 8.10 3.12 -0.77
CA THR A 196 7.45 4.39 -1.11
C THR A 196 5.96 4.25 -1.39
N GLU A 197 5.51 3.06 -1.71
CA GLU A 197 4.13 2.74 -2.06
C GLU A 197 3.28 2.35 -0.84
N GLU A 198 3.91 1.75 0.18
CA GLU A 198 3.21 1.28 1.38
C GLU A 198 3.32 2.31 2.52
N GLN A 199 2.26 2.41 3.33
CA GLN A 199 2.18 3.44 4.38
C GLN A 199 3.05 3.11 5.59
N ALA A 200 3.28 1.82 5.89
CA ALA A 200 4.13 1.38 7.00
C ALA A 200 5.03 0.20 6.63
N ILE A 201 6.12 0.06 7.40
CA ILE A 201 7.04 -1.08 7.36
C ILE A 201 7.20 -1.66 8.76
N LEU A 202 7.04 -2.99 8.92
CA LEU A 202 7.12 -3.67 10.21
C LEU A 202 8.28 -4.66 10.24
N VAL A 203 9.05 -4.61 11.33
CA VAL A 203 10.12 -5.57 11.64
C VAL A 203 10.13 -5.96 13.12
N GLY A 204 10.67 -7.14 13.43
CA GLY A 204 10.88 -7.60 14.81
C GLY A 204 12.18 -7.12 15.42
N THR A 205 12.30 -7.26 16.76
CA THR A 205 13.47 -6.88 17.56
C THR A 205 14.79 -7.42 16.99
N ASN A 206 14.86 -8.71 16.67
CA ASN A 206 16.11 -9.33 16.21
C ASN A 206 16.60 -8.71 14.89
N THR A 207 15.69 -8.40 13.96
CA THR A 207 16.06 -7.73 12.70
C THR A 207 16.71 -6.37 12.97
N VAL A 208 16.21 -5.62 13.98
CA VAL A 208 16.83 -4.34 14.36
C VAL A 208 18.20 -4.56 15.01
N LEU A 209 18.31 -5.55 15.91
CA LEU A 209 19.56 -5.82 16.64
C LEU A 209 20.67 -6.36 15.72
N ASP A 210 20.31 -7.20 14.75
CA ASP A 210 21.26 -7.88 13.86
C ASP A 210 21.68 -6.96 12.69
N ASP A 211 20.73 -6.25 12.05
CA ASP A 211 20.97 -5.53 10.80
C ASP A 211 21.08 -4.00 10.99
N ASN A 212 20.64 -3.44 12.12
CA ASN A 212 20.50 -2.01 12.36
C ASN A 212 19.91 -1.24 11.15
N PRO A 213 18.75 -1.64 10.64
CA PRO A 213 18.25 -1.16 9.36
C PRO A 213 17.66 0.25 9.50
N LYS A 214 17.84 1.07 8.45
CA LYS A 214 17.20 2.41 8.38
C LYS A 214 15.71 2.35 8.06
N LEU A 215 15.24 1.29 7.39
CA LEU A 215 13.85 1.07 6.96
C LEU A 215 13.26 2.24 6.15
N ASN A 216 14.09 2.91 5.39
CA ASN A 216 13.73 4.03 4.52
C ASN A 216 13.75 3.65 3.03
N ALA A 217 13.35 4.57 2.17
CA ALA A 217 13.25 4.40 0.71
C ALA A 217 14.41 5.08 -0.04
N ARG A 218 15.66 4.96 0.46
CA ARG A 218 16.84 5.68 -0.04
C ARG A 218 17.22 5.44 -1.51
N ASP A 219 16.88 4.26 -2.06
CA ASP A 219 17.25 3.87 -3.44
C ASP A 219 16.09 4.09 -4.43
N TYR A 220 15.03 4.78 -4.01
CA TYR A 220 13.89 5.17 -4.84
C TYR A 220 13.29 6.50 -4.36
N ILE A 221 12.83 7.33 -5.29
CA ILE A 221 12.23 8.64 -4.95
C ILE A 221 10.80 8.45 -4.47
N GLY A 222 10.48 8.95 -3.28
CA GLY A 222 9.14 8.89 -2.69
C GLY A 222 9.16 9.12 -1.18
N ASN A 223 8.01 8.91 -0.55
CA ASN A 223 7.87 9.06 0.90
C ASN A 223 8.47 7.85 1.63
N ASN A 224 9.02 8.09 2.82
CA ASN A 224 9.39 7.00 3.71
C ASN A 224 8.13 6.43 4.41
N PRO A 225 8.05 5.10 4.61
CA PRO A 225 6.98 4.49 5.38
C PRO A 225 7.13 4.79 6.89
N VAL A 226 6.04 4.76 7.64
CA VAL A 226 6.08 4.72 9.11
C VAL A 226 6.76 3.43 9.56
N ARG A 227 7.77 3.53 10.43
CA ARG A 227 8.41 2.35 11.02
C ARG A 227 7.52 1.76 12.11
N VAL A 228 7.34 0.45 12.11
CA VAL A 228 6.63 -0.30 13.17
C VAL A 228 7.58 -1.36 13.69
N ILE A 229 7.96 -1.27 14.96
CA ILE A 229 9.02 -2.06 15.55
C ILE A 229 8.46 -2.90 16.70
N LEU A 230 8.57 -4.23 16.60
CA LEU A 230 8.22 -5.10 17.72
C LEU A 230 9.42 -5.17 18.66
N ASP A 231 9.27 -4.60 19.87
CA ASP A 231 10.31 -4.62 20.91
C ASP A 231 9.72 -4.98 22.28
N LYS A 232 9.32 -6.25 22.43
CA LYS A 232 8.60 -6.78 23.59
C LYS A 232 9.11 -6.22 24.93
N SER A 233 10.40 -6.22 25.15
CA SER A 233 11.03 -5.89 26.45
C SER A 233 11.86 -4.61 26.43
N GLY A 234 11.76 -3.78 25.39
CA GLY A 234 12.49 -2.52 25.29
C GLY A 234 14.01 -2.68 25.21
N LYS A 235 14.48 -3.63 24.39
CA LYS A 235 15.91 -3.92 24.21
C LYS A 235 16.62 -2.99 23.23
N ILE A 236 15.85 -2.32 22.37
CA ILE A 236 16.40 -1.47 21.32
C ILE A 236 16.81 -0.12 21.94
N SER A 237 18.11 0.12 22.00
CA SER A 237 18.68 1.34 22.56
C SER A 237 18.79 2.46 21.52
N GLU A 238 19.12 3.69 21.99
CA GLU A 238 19.21 4.90 21.16
C GLU A 238 20.27 4.84 20.04
N LYS A 239 21.20 3.89 20.07
CA LYS A 239 22.23 3.71 19.04
C LYS A 239 21.70 3.15 17.72
N TYR A 240 20.49 2.60 17.70
CA TYR A 240 19.90 2.00 16.50
C TYR A 240 19.19 3.02 15.63
N HIS A 241 19.34 2.89 14.29
CA HIS A 241 18.75 3.81 13.33
C HIS A 241 17.23 3.98 13.45
N VAL A 242 16.51 2.99 13.94
CA VAL A 242 15.06 3.10 14.16
C VAL A 242 14.67 4.11 15.22
N LYS A 243 15.65 4.61 16.00
CA LYS A 243 15.50 5.65 17.04
C LYS A 243 16.06 7.03 16.62
N ASP A 244 16.48 7.20 15.38
CA ASP A 244 17.17 8.40 14.89
C ASP A 244 16.26 9.63 14.67
N ASN A 245 14.97 9.53 14.99
CA ASN A 245 13.94 10.57 14.81
C ASN A 245 13.80 11.08 13.36
N SER A 246 14.43 10.44 12.35
CA SER A 246 14.37 10.87 10.95
C SER A 246 13.02 10.61 10.29
N GLN A 247 12.21 9.72 10.85
CA GLN A 247 10.85 9.39 10.40
C GLN A 247 10.02 8.82 11.55
N LYS A 248 8.69 8.92 11.43
CA LYS A 248 7.76 8.41 12.43
C LYS A 248 8.00 6.93 12.69
N THR A 249 8.12 6.55 13.97
CA THR A 249 8.37 5.18 14.41
C THR A 249 7.39 4.82 15.52
N ILE A 250 6.71 3.69 15.39
CA ILE A 250 5.81 3.13 16.41
C ILE A 250 6.49 1.89 16.98
N PHE A 251 6.83 1.94 18.28
CA PHE A 251 7.35 0.80 19.03
C PHE A 251 6.19 0.08 19.70
N ILE A 252 6.10 -1.22 19.49
CA ILE A 252 5.11 -2.10 20.13
C ILE A 252 5.83 -2.91 21.20
N SER A 253 5.45 -2.73 22.47
CA SER A 253 6.17 -3.27 23.64
C SER A 253 5.20 -3.72 24.72
N GLU A 254 5.64 -4.60 25.62
CA GLU A 254 5.00 -4.86 26.92
C GLU A 254 5.57 -3.97 28.03
N SER A 255 6.60 -3.17 27.72
CA SER A 255 7.26 -2.29 28.68
C SER A 255 6.61 -0.91 28.72
N GLU A 256 6.22 -0.45 29.90
CA GLU A 256 5.65 0.89 30.15
C GLU A 256 6.73 1.95 30.44
N LYS A 257 8.02 1.64 30.25
CA LYS A 257 9.15 2.47 30.67
C LYS A 257 9.48 3.64 29.72
N PHE A 258 8.80 3.75 28.59
CA PHE A 258 9.17 4.70 27.54
C PHE A 258 8.14 5.80 27.38
N GLU A 259 8.61 7.03 27.23
CA GLU A 259 7.77 8.19 26.92
C GLU A 259 7.63 8.34 25.40
N THR A 260 6.41 8.61 24.97
CA THR A 260 6.11 8.95 23.57
C THR A 260 6.58 10.36 23.24
N THR A 261 7.25 10.51 22.10
CA THR A 261 7.62 11.79 21.50
C THR A 261 6.88 11.97 20.17
N GLU A 262 7.07 13.12 19.51
CA GLU A 262 6.43 13.40 18.20
C GLU A 262 6.74 12.32 17.14
N ASN A 263 7.99 11.85 17.09
CA ASN A 263 8.45 10.89 16.10
C ASN A 263 8.60 9.45 16.61
N CYS A 264 8.66 9.23 17.92
CA CYS A 264 8.74 7.90 18.53
C CYS A 264 7.54 7.66 19.44
N ILE A 265 6.61 6.86 18.98
CA ILE A 265 5.39 6.50 19.70
C ILE A 265 5.57 5.11 20.29
N TYR A 266 5.21 4.95 21.56
CA TYR A 266 5.24 3.67 22.25
C TYR A 266 3.83 3.20 22.57
N GLU A 267 3.51 2.00 22.09
CA GLU A 267 2.21 1.36 22.29
C GLU A 267 2.38 0.07 23.12
N ASN A 268 1.59 -0.05 24.17
CA ASN A 268 1.59 -1.24 25.01
C ASN A 268 0.67 -2.30 24.39
N VAL A 269 1.24 -3.46 24.05
CA VAL A 269 0.51 -4.60 23.47
C VAL A 269 1.06 -5.88 24.08
N ILE A 270 0.17 -6.78 24.50
CA ILE A 270 0.54 -8.10 25.04
C ILE A 270 1.03 -9.01 23.91
N PHE A 271 2.18 -9.64 24.11
CA PHE A 271 2.81 -10.55 23.15
C PHE A 271 2.36 -12.00 23.39
N ASP A 272 1.11 -12.25 23.11
CA ASP A 272 0.47 -13.56 23.19
C ASP A 272 0.10 -14.13 21.81
N LYS A 273 -0.77 -15.14 21.77
CA LYS A 273 -1.25 -15.78 20.52
C LYS A 273 -2.06 -14.83 19.63
N SER A 274 -2.63 -13.76 20.19
CA SER A 274 -3.43 -12.76 19.47
C SER A 274 -2.58 -11.60 18.90
N LEU A 275 -1.27 -11.60 19.10
CA LEU A 275 -0.38 -10.48 18.77
C LEU A 275 -0.55 -9.96 17.33
N ALA A 276 -0.70 -10.84 16.33
CA ALA A 276 -0.90 -10.42 14.95
C ALA A 276 -2.18 -9.58 14.79
N HIS A 277 -3.28 -10.01 15.41
CA HIS A 277 -4.56 -9.28 15.40
C HIS A 277 -4.46 -7.95 16.19
N SER A 278 -3.78 -7.96 17.33
CA SER A 278 -3.56 -6.77 18.14
C SER A 278 -2.75 -5.71 17.38
N ILE A 279 -1.73 -6.14 16.62
CA ILE A 279 -0.96 -5.26 15.73
C ILE A 279 -1.85 -4.70 14.60
N ALA A 280 -2.63 -5.54 13.93
CA ALA A 280 -3.52 -5.10 12.85
C ALA A 280 -4.54 -4.07 13.34
N ASN A 281 -5.18 -4.31 14.49
CA ASN A 281 -6.11 -3.38 15.13
C ASN A 281 -5.43 -2.08 15.56
N LEU A 282 -4.19 -2.15 16.06
CA LEU A 282 -3.40 -0.98 16.39
C LEU A 282 -3.15 -0.12 15.17
N LEU A 283 -2.68 -0.73 14.07
CA LEU A 283 -2.41 -0.02 12.81
C LEU A 283 -3.68 0.59 12.21
N TYR A 284 -4.83 -0.09 12.34
CA TYR A 284 -6.14 0.47 11.95
C TYR A 284 -6.45 1.75 12.73
N ARG A 285 -6.25 1.77 14.05
CA ARG A 285 -6.45 2.96 14.89
C ARG A 285 -5.51 4.13 14.54
N PHE A 286 -4.35 3.83 13.94
CA PHE A 286 -3.40 4.84 13.43
C PHE A 286 -3.67 5.26 11.98
N ASP A 287 -4.82 4.89 11.39
CA ASP A 287 -5.19 5.16 10.00
C ASP A 287 -4.15 4.63 8.98
N ILE A 288 -3.45 3.55 9.31
CA ILE A 288 -2.49 2.89 8.44
C ILE A 288 -3.21 1.86 7.57
N GLN A 289 -3.35 2.18 6.28
CA GLN A 289 -4.09 1.35 5.31
C GLN A 289 -3.27 0.22 4.70
N SER A 290 -1.94 0.30 4.78
CA SER A 290 -1.07 -0.77 4.28
C SER A 290 0.20 -0.90 5.11
N VAL A 291 0.68 -2.14 5.24
CA VAL A 291 1.94 -2.44 5.91
C VAL A 291 2.71 -3.53 5.15
N ILE A 292 4.01 -3.30 4.95
CA ILE A 292 4.94 -4.31 4.48
C ILE A 292 5.73 -4.87 5.67
N ILE A 293 5.66 -6.18 5.88
CA ILE A 293 6.37 -6.89 6.95
C ILE A 293 7.64 -7.49 6.34
N GLU A 294 8.79 -6.91 6.69
CA GLU A 294 10.07 -7.30 6.07
C GLU A 294 10.95 -8.13 6.98
N GLY A 295 10.56 -8.42 8.20
CA GLY A 295 11.57 -9.03 8.95
C GLY A 295 11.29 -9.75 10.22
N GLY A 296 12.28 -10.63 10.40
CA GLY A 296 12.44 -11.79 11.21
C GLY A 296 11.52 -12.96 10.80
N ALA A 297 12.10 -14.16 10.63
CA ALA A 297 11.30 -15.35 10.31
C ALA A 297 10.12 -15.53 11.26
N LYS A 298 10.33 -15.28 12.56
CA LYS A 298 9.29 -15.43 13.60
C LYS A 298 8.15 -14.42 13.40
N THR A 299 8.46 -13.17 13.04
CA THR A 299 7.44 -12.13 12.81
C THR A 299 6.61 -12.48 11.56
N LEU A 300 7.26 -12.88 10.47
CA LEU A 300 6.58 -13.32 9.26
C LEU A 300 5.69 -14.55 9.53
N GLN A 301 6.23 -15.55 10.23
CA GLN A 301 5.48 -16.77 10.56
C GLN A 301 4.28 -16.50 11.46
N LEU A 302 4.37 -15.54 12.40
CA LEU A 302 3.25 -15.12 13.25
C LEU A 302 2.04 -14.68 12.42
N PHE A 303 2.24 -13.89 11.37
CA PHE A 303 1.16 -13.44 10.50
C PHE A 303 0.66 -14.56 9.55
N ILE A 304 1.54 -15.45 9.11
CA ILE A 304 1.18 -16.61 8.30
C ILE A 304 0.30 -17.56 9.14
N ASP A 305 0.72 -17.90 10.36
CA ASP A 305 0.00 -18.81 11.25
C ASP A 305 -1.37 -18.27 11.69
N ALA A 306 -1.48 -16.94 11.80
CA ALA A 306 -2.74 -16.26 12.09
C ALA A 306 -3.64 -16.12 10.86
N ASN A 307 -3.19 -16.54 9.67
CA ASN A 307 -3.84 -16.29 8.38
C ASN A 307 -4.16 -14.79 8.15
N LEU A 308 -3.31 -13.90 8.67
CA LEU A 308 -3.51 -12.46 8.67
C LEU A 308 -2.52 -11.77 7.71
N TRP A 309 -2.71 -12.02 6.43
CA TRP A 309 -1.93 -11.43 5.35
C TRP A 309 -2.76 -11.44 4.05
N ASP A 310 -2.45 -10.55 3.11
CA ASP A 310 -3.16 -10.43 1.84
C ASP A 310 -2.26 -10.78 0.65
N GLU A 311 -0.96 -10.45 0.73
CA GLU A 311 0.01 -10.67 -0.34
C GLU A 311 1.36 -11.10 0.25
N ALA A 312 2.08 -12.02 -0.41
CA ALA A 312 3.46 -12.31 -0.06
C ALA A 312 4.38 -12.16 -1.28
N ARG A 313 5.49 -11.43 -1.09
CA ARG A 313 6.51 -11.12 -2.10
C ARG A 313 7.83 -11.77 -1.70
N ILE A 314 8.18 -12.86 -2.35
CA ILE A 314 9.32 -13.69 -1.96
C ILE A 314 10.38 -13.64 -3.05
N PHE A 315 11.55 -13.10 -2.71
CA PHE A 315 12.71 -13.19 -3.59
C PHE A 315 13.50 -14.48 -3.29
N LYS A 316 13.96 -15.14 -4.34
CA LYS A 316 14.89 -16.24 -4.26
C LYS A 316 16.18 -15.87 -5.00
N GLY A 317 17.27 -15.71 -4.24
CA GLY A 317 18.61 -15.41 -4.78
C GLY A 317 19.40 -16.70 -5.07
N GLN A 318 20.59 -16.54 -5.68
CA GLN A 318 21.44 -17.65 -6.10
C GLN A 318 22.41 -18.14 -4.99
N ILE A 319 22.64 -17.28 -3.97
CA ILE A 319 23.55 -17.63 -2.88
C ILE A 319 23.04 -18.84 -2.08
N LYS A 320 23.97 -19.67 -1.60
CA LYS A 320 23.66 -20.77 -0.66
C LYS A 320 24.37 -20.52 0.66
N PHE A 321 23.64 -20.69 1.76
CA PHE A 321 24.17 -20.50 3.11
C PHE A 321 24.55 -21.82 3.79
N GLN A 322 24.04 -22.96 3.33
CA GLN A 322 24.20 -24.28 3.89
C GLN A 322 23.60 -24.43 5.30
N ASN A 323 23.68 -23.42 6.13
CA ASN A 323 23.09 -23.35 7.46
C ASN A 323 22.69 -21.89 7.81
N GLY A 324 21.71 -21.73 8.70
CA GLY A 324 21.23 -20.40 9.08
C GLY A 324 19.79 -20.36 9.56
N THR A 325 19.20 -19.18 9.51
CA THR A 325 17.78 -18.97 9.83
C THR A 325 16.93 -19.41 8.64
N THR A 326 16.11 -20.43 8.80
CA THR A 326 15.20 -20.93 7.76
C THR A 326 14.15 -19.90 7.39
N ALA A 327 13.76 -19.89 6.11
CA ALA A 327 12.66 -19.07 5.62
C ALA A 327 11.32 -19.46 6.29
N PRO A 328 10.36 -18.51 6.40
CA PRO A 328 9.01 -18.81 6.84
C PRO A 328 8.36 -19.89 5.97
N ARG A 329 7.48 -20.69 6.55
CA ARG A 329 6.73 -21.70 5.83
C ARG A 329 5.43 -21.10 5.31
N LEU A 330 5.36 -20.87 4.00
CA LEU A 330 4.15 -20.45 3.31
C LEU A 330 3.69 -21.58 2.38
N THR A 331 2.43 -21.96 2.48
CA THR A 331 1.79 -22.97 1.62
C THR A 331 1.07 -22.30 0.45
N GLY A 332 0.88 -23.02 -0.64
CA GLY A 332 0.17 -22.54 -1.83
C GLY A 332 1.09 -22.33 -3.03
N PHE A 333 0.49 -21.84 -4.12
CA PHE A 333 1.20 -21.58 -5.37
C PHE A 333 1.26 -20.07 -5.61
N PRO A 334 2.38 -19.56 -6.15
CA PRO A 334 2.48 -18.16 -6.53
C PRO A 334 1.52 -17.87 -7.70
N ILE A 335 0.82 -16.74 -7.60
CA ILE A 335 -0.02 -16.23 -8.70
C ILE A 335 0.80 -15.68 -9.86
N THR A 336 2.04 -15.24 -9.56
CA THR A 336 2.96 -14.69 -10.57
C THR A 336 4.41 -14.98 -10.19
N ARG A 337 5.26 -15.13 -11.21
CA ARG A 337 6.72 -15.25 -11.09
C ARG A 337 7.40 -14.32 -12.06
N PHE A 338 8.44 -13.65 -11.61
CA PHE A 338 9.28 -12.76 -12.42
C PHE A 338 10.75 -13.11 -12.19
N ASP A 339 11.53 -13.11 -13.25
CA ASP A 339 12.97 -13.13 -13.16
C ASP A 339 13.50 -11.69 -13.16
N ILE A 340 14.34 -11.35 -12.18
CA ILE A 340 14.99 -10.05 -12.04
C ILE A 340 16.49 -10.30 -12.08
N MET A 341 17.04 -10.33 -13.29
CA MET A 341 18.39 -10.82 -13.57
C MET A 341 18.54 -12.27 -13.08
N ASP A 342 19.36 -12.49 -12.08
CA ASP A 342 19.63 -13.78 -11.44
C ASP A 342 18.74 -14.11 -10.24
N ASP A 343 17.90 -13.19 -9.80
CA ASP A 343 16.91 -13.43 -8.75
C ASP A 343 15.56 -13.84 -9.34
N GLN A 344 14.79 -14.63 -8.59
CA GLN A 344 13.39 -14.90 -8.88
C GLN A 344 12.48 -14.25 -7.84
N LEU A 345 11.51 -13.44 -8.29
CA LEU A 345 10.42 -12.91 -7.46
C LEU A 345 9.17 -13.77 -7.64
N LYS A 346 8.60 -14.24 -6.53
CA LYS A 346 7.32 -14.96 -6.48
C LYS A 346 6.32 -14.12 -5.70
N ILE A 347 5.12 -13.96 -6.27
CA ILE A 347 4.01 -13.27 -5.61
C ILE A 347 2.92 -14.28 -5.30
N PHE A 348 2.49 -14.29 -4.05
CA PHE A 348 1.38 -15.09 -3.56
C PHE A 348 0.25 -14.16 -3.11
N ARG A 349 -0.97 -14.64 -3.18
CA ARG A 349 -2.16 -13.95 -2.67
C ARG A 349 -2.91 -14.85 -1.72
N ASN A 350 -3.41 -14.28 -0.66
CA ASN A 350 -4.37 -14.90 0.23
C ASN A 350 -5.78 -14.46 -0.19
N TYR A 351 -6.67 -15.42 -0.37
CA TYR A 351 -8.04 -15.20 -0.86
C TYR A 351 -9.09 -15.40 0.24
N ASP A 352 -8.73 -15.17 1.51
CA ASP A 352 -9.66 -15.29 2.62
C ASP A 352 -10.56 -14.07 2.81
#